data_1755d2f513224f216178ea221711b549
#
_entry.id   1755d2f513224f216178ea221711b549
#
_cell.length_a   1.000
_cell.length_b   1.000
_cell.length_c   1.000
_cell.angle_alpha   90.00
_cell.angle_beta   90.00
_cell.angle_gamma   90.00
#
_symmetry.space_group_name_H-M   'P 1'
#
loop_
_entity.id
_entity.type
_entity.pdbx_description
1 polymer ?
#
loop_
_entity_poly.entity_id
_entity_poly.type
_entity_poly.pdbx_seq_one_letter_code
_entity_poly.pdbx_strand_id
1 'polypeptide(L)'
;MERKVTKLEHCHTEVLVNVDKDLWKKAQQKAFNKVASNITVPGFRKGKAPANMLKGRVNQMEVFNEAINNVLQPVYEDILKNEDIQPVARPAFDVTKLSEEDLEIKVTIATRPEINLGKYTGYELGKAKVEVTDEEVDADIEGLRRQYATIAPKEGQAEKGDTVVMDFEGSIDGVPFEGGAAENHELELGSGAFIPGFEDQLIGATAGIEVDVKVKFPENYGPDEISGKDAVFHCKIHEVKQRVLPELDEEFIKDLNIPEVANLEQLKANRKDALLKQKEANAKQEYLNKLVDEIKKVSTFDIPEEIIKEETENRKKQFEQRLQQSGIDLEQYYVLTKTKEEDLNKQLAEEARKGLESFFVMDSVGEKEKLNITEEELEFELSKMAEQYNLTIDQVKDALGQQLGQFRHNLIMQKIENFLFENNK
;
A
#
# COMPACT_ATOMS: atom_id res chain seq x y z
N MET A 1 32.70 16.17 -21.09
CA MET A 1 31.91 17.33 -21.55
C MET A 1 32.22 18.52 -20.68
N GLU A 2 32.28 19.74 -21.28
CA GLU A 2 32.40 20.97 -20.46
C GLU A 2 31.08 21.20 -19.72
N ARG A 3 31.19 21.54 -18.42
CA ARG A 3 30.00 21.72 -17.58
C ARG A 3 30.23 22.80 -16.53
N LYS A 4 29.12 23.40 -16.09
CA LYS A 4 29.08 24.34 -14.97
C LYS A 4 28.06 23.84 -13.97
N VAL A 5 28.49 23.57 -12.74
CA VAL A 5 27.63 23.12 -11.65
C VAL A 5 27.28 24.31 -10.78
N THR A 6 26.00 24.47 -10.48
CA THR A 6 25.51 25.57 -9.62
C THR A 6 24.52 24.93 -8.62
N LYS A 7 24.77 25.06 -7.32
CA LYS A 7 23.80 24.69 -6.30
C LYS A 7 22.70 25.76 -6.26
N LEU A 8 21.46 25.32 -6.30
CA LEU A 8 20.26 26.14 -6.19
C LEU A 8 19.64 25.98 -4.80
N GLU A 9 18.62 26.78 -4.52
CA GLU A 9 17.77 26.63 -3.34
C GLU A 9 16.93 25.34 -3.43
N HIS A 10 16.36 24.93 -2.31
CA HIS A 10 15.48 23.75 -2.20
C HIS A 10 16.14 22.45 -2.67
N CYS A 11 17.40 22.25 -2.26
CA CYS A 11 18.16 21.03 -2.53
C CYS A 11 18.21 20.64 -4.02
N HIS A 12 18.30 21.65 -4.91
CA HIS A 12 18.51 21.42 -6.33
C HIS A 12 19.95 21.74 -6.74
N THR A 13 20.44 20.99 -7.69
CA THR A 13 21.70 21.27 -8.36
C THR A 13 21.43 21.40 -9.86
N GLU A 14 21.80 22.55 -10.42
CA GLU A 14 21.76 22.82 -11.85
C GLU A 14 23.12 22.50 -12.46
N VAL A 15 23.12 21.70 -13.50
CA VAL A 15 24.31 21.38 -14.29
C VAL A 15 24.08 21.81 -15.73
N LEU A 16 24.78 22.85 -16.15
CA LEU A 16 24.79 23.29 -17.53
C LEU A 16 25.88 22.54 -18.28
N VAL A 17 25.52 21.78 -19.29
CA VAL A 17 26.43 20.90 -20.02
C VAL A 17 26.48 21.28 -21.48
N ASN A 18 27.67 21.60 -21.97
CA ASN A 18 27.96 21.66 -23.41
C ASN A 18 28.21 20.25 -23.92
N VAL A 19 27.29 19.73 -24.73
CA VAL A 19 27.40 18.38 -25.29
C VAL A 19 28.56 18.32 -26.25
N ASP A 20 29.38 17.28 -26.13
CA ASP A 20 30.50 17.04 -27.02
C ASP A 20 30.05 17.02 -28.49
N LYS A 21 30.78 17.77 -29.39
CA LYS A 21 30.40 17.92 -30.80
C LYS A 21 30.32 16.60 -31.56
N ASP A 22 31.20 15.65 -31.22
CA ASP A 22 31.20 14.35 -31.90
C ASP A 22 30.00 13.50 -31.43
N LEU A 23 29.67 13.58 -30.15
CA LEU A 23 28.47 12.92 -29.59
C LEU A 23 27.21 13.52 -30.23
N TRP A 24 27.10 14.84 -30.29
CA TRP A 24 25.97 15.54 -30.90
C TRP A 24 25.79 15.19 -32.37
N LYS A 25 26.86 15.20 -33.14
CA LYS A 25 26.85 14.83 -34.57
C LYS A 25 26.43 13.37 -34.78
N LYS A 26 26.94 12.45 -33.98
CA LYS A 26 26.53 11.03 -34.02
C LYS A 26 25.04 10.87 -33.67
N ALA A 27 24.55 11.59 -32.66
CA ALA A 27 23.14 11.56 -32.29
C ALA A 27 22.23 12.08 -33.39
N GLN A 28 22.60 13.20 -34.04
CA GLN A 28 21.86 13.73 -35.20
C GLN A 28 21.83 12.75 -36.36
N GLN A 29 22.94 12.09 -36.67
CA GLN A 29 22.99 11.10 -37.76
C GLN A 29 22.10 9.89 -37.48
N LYS A 30 22.09 9.40 -36.22
CA LYS A 30 21.22 8.32 -35.79
C LYS A 30 19.74 8.73 -35.82
N ALA A 31 19.44 9.93 -35.35
CA ALA A 31 18.10 10.49 -35.37
C ALA A 31 17.59 10.68 -36.81
N PHE A 32 18.43 11.26 -37.69
CA PHE A 32 18.09 11.41 -39.10
C PHE A 32 17.72 10.07 -39.75
N ASN A 33 18.51 9.03 -39.53
CA ASN A 33 18.23 7.70 -40.06
C ASN A 33 16.90 7.12 -39.53
N LYS A 34 16.60 7.35 -38.24
CA LYS A 34 15.34 6.91 -37.63
C LYS A 34 14.13 7.66 -38.19
N VAL A 35 14.18 8.98 -38.25
CA VAL A 35 13.09 9.81 -38.79
C VAL A 35 12.92 9.53 -40.31
N ALA A 36 14.01 9.46 -41.05
CA ALA A 36 14.01 9.14 -42.48
C ALA A 36 13.40 7.76 -42.78
N SER A 37 13.58 6.78 -41.91
CA SER A 37 12.99 5.43 -42.06
C SER A 37 11.47 5.44 -42.03
N ASN A 38 10.85 6.47 -41.47
CA ASN A 38 9.40 6.62 -41.35
C ASN A 38 8.78 7.39 -42.52
N ILE A 39 9.59 8.00 -43.37
CA ILE A 39 9.12 8.82 -44.51
C ILE A 39 8.82 7.94 -45.70
N THR A 40 7.69 8.18 -46.35
CA THR A 40 7.30 7.54 -47.59
C THR A 40 7.63 8.49 -48.77
N VAL A 41 8.44 8.02 -49.71
CA VAL A 41 8.78 8.74 -50.94
C VAL A 41 8.14 8.00 -52.11
N PRO A 42 7.41 8.69 -53.00
CA PRO A 42 6.86 8.06 -54.21
C PRO A 42 7.93 7.34 -55.02
N GLY A 43 7.69 6.10 -55.40
CA GLY A 43 8.64 5.25 -56.14
C GLY A 43 9.62 4.44 -55.28
N PHE A 44 9.59 4.58 -53.93
CA PHE A 44 10.46 3.83 -53.04
C PHE A 44 9.65 3.18 -51.91
N ARG A 45 10.12 2.02 -51.46
CA ARG A 45 9.59 1.41 -50.25
C ARG A 45 9.89 2.32 -49.04
N LYS A 46 8.95 2.44 -48.06
CA LYS A 46 9.09 3.23 -46.86
C LYS A 46 10.49 3.06 -46.24
N GLY A 47 11.19 4.17 -46.01
CA GLY A 47 12.52 4.20 -45.39
C GLY A 47 13.68 3.69 -46.28
N LYS A 48 13.49 3.45 -47.58
CA LYS A 48 14.53 2.96 -48.52
C LYS A 48 14.89 3.97 -49.62
N ALA A 49 14.40 5.18 -49.55
CA ALA A 49 14.79 6.25 -50.47
C ALA A 49 16.24 6.70 -50.17
N PRO A 50 17.04 7.07 -51.22
CA PRO A 50 18.37 7.62 -51.06
C PRO A 50 18.39 8.90 -50.21
N ALA A 51 19.45 9.09 -49.39
CA ALA A 51 19.56 10.20 -48.43
C ALA A 51 19.42 11.60 -49.07
N ASN A 52 19.87 11.78 -50.32
CA ASN A 52 19.70 13.03 -51.05
C ASN A 52 18.25 13.37 -51.39
N MET A 53 17.37 12.41 -51.53
CA MET A 53 15.93 12.61 -51.76
C MET A 53 15.15 12.83 -50.44
N LEU A 54 15.74 12.45 -49.32
CA LEU A 54 15.17 12.59 -47.96
C LEU A 54 15.52 13.94 -47.35
N LYS A 55 16.68 14.54 -47.66
CA LYS A 55 17.16 15.82 -47.08
C LYS A 55 16.17 16.98 -47.14
N GLY A 56 15.32 17.07 -48.16
CA GLY A 56 14.31 18.12 -48.27
C GLY A 56 12.94 17.78 -47.72
N ARG A 57 12.76 16.54 -47.19
CA ARG A 57 11.45 16.02 -46.70
C ARG A 57 11.47 15.65 -45.22
N VAL A 58 12.67 15.58 -44.63
CA VAL A 58 12.85 15.35 -43.19
C VAL A 58 12.67 16.66 -42.47
N ASN A 59 11.80 16.66 -41.45
CA ASN A 59 11.63 17.82 -40.58
C ASN A 59 12.87 17.92 -39.66
N GLN A 60 13.62 19.01 -39.77
CA GLN A 60 14.85 19.24 -39.00
C GLN A 60 14.56 19.25 -37.47
N MET A 61 13.40 19.79 -37.05
CA MET A 61 13.02 19.81 -35.62
C MET A 61 12.75 18.41 -35.08
N GLU A 62 12.14 17.53 -35.89
CA GLU A 62 11.96 16.13 -35.49
C GLU A 62 13.30 15.40 -35.33
N VAL A 63 14.26 15.69 -36.21
CA VAL A 63 15.62 15.14 -36.09
C VAL A 63 16.30 15.66 -34.82
N PHE A 64 16.18 16.94 -34.51
CA PHE A 64 16.76 17.51 -33.30
C PHE A 64 16.13 16.94 -32.05
N ASN A 65 14.81 16.84 -31.99
CA ASN A 65 14.11 16.25 -30.83
C ASN A 65 14.53 14.80 -30.60
N GLU A 66 14.60 13.99 -31.66
CA GLU A 66 15.07 12.61 -31.57
C GLU A 66 16.57 12.53 -31.20
N ALA A 67 17.39 13.45 -31.68
CA ALA A 67 18.80 13.52 -31.35
C ALA A 67 19.04 13.92 -29.91
N ILE A 68 18.27 14.90 -29.40
CA ILE A 68 18.29 15.30 -27.98
C ILE A 68 17.97 14.08 -27.11
N ASN A 69 16.89 13.36 -27.39
CA ASN A 69 16.52 12.16 -26.64
C ASN A 69 17.63 11.09 -26.60
N ASN A 70 18.41 10.99 -27.70
CA ASN A 70 19.53 10.06 -27.76
C ASN A 70 20.76 10.47 -26.93
N VAL A 71 20.88 11.74 -26.53
CA VAL A 71 22.02 12.24 -25.72
C VAL A 71 21.68 12.48 -24.25
N LEU A 72 20.39 12.57 -23.87
CA LEU A 72 20.02 12.82 -22.47
C LEU A 72 20.64 11.81 -21.51
N GLN A 73 20.50 10.52 -21.79
CA GLN A 73 21.04 9.47 -20.94
C GLN A 73 22.57 9.51 -20.82
N PRO A 74 23.36 9.57 -21.95
CA PRO A 74 24.80 9.74 -21.86
C PRO A 74 25.28 11.00 -21.13
N VAL A 75 24.55 12.12 -21.27
CA VAL A 75 24.85 13.36 -20.54
C VAL A 75 24.63 13.17 -19.05
N TYR A 76 23.51 12.58 -18.66
CA TYR A 76 23.19 12.34 -17.26
C TYR A 76 24.18 11.38 -16.61
N GLU A 77 24.53 10.28 -17.27
CA GLU A 77 25.56 9.34 -16.79
C GLU A 77 26.94 10.00 -16.63
N ASP A 78 27.31 10.91 -17.55
CA ASP A 78 28.56 11.67 -17.45
C ASP A 78 28.54 12.63 -16.25
N ILE A 79 27.41 13.27 -15.96
CA ILE A 79 27.23 14.10 -14.77
C ILE A 79 27.42 13.25 -13.50
N LEU A 80 26.67 12.18 -13.34
CA LEU A 80 26.73 11.35 -12.13
C LEU A 80 28.10 10.70 -11.90
N LYS A 81 28.83 10.42 -12.97
CA LYS A 81 30.16 9.79 -12.90
C LYS A 81 31.26 10.73 -12.45
N ASN A 82 31.12 12.02 -12.73
CA ASN A 82 32.20 12.99 -12.53
C ASN A 82 31.88 14.03 -11.44
N GLU A 83 30.62 14.14 -11.04
CA GLU A 83 30.17 15.03 -9.96
C GLU A 83 29.65 14.18 -8.80
N ASP A 84 29.94 14.59 -7.58
CA ASP A 84 29.43 13.94 -6.37
C ASP A 84 27.98 14.39 -6.10
N ILE A 85 27.07 14.02 -7.02
CA ILE A 85 25.64 14.35 -6.95
C ILE A 85 24.86 13.04 -6.74
N GLN A 86 24.11 12.98 -5.67
CA GLN A 86 23.19 11.87 -5.39
C GLN A 86 21.75 12.30 -5.72
N PRO A 87 21.23 11.88 -6.88
CA PRO A 87 19.87 12.23 -7.28
C PRO A 87 18.87 11.45 -6.42
N VAL A 88 17.80 12.13 -6.02
CA VAL A 88 16.70 11.56 -5.23
C VAL A 88 15.36 11.53 -5.98
N ALA A 89 15.33 12.16 -7.16
CA ALA A 89 14.20 12.14 -8.07
C ALA A 89 14.69 12.17 -9.53
N ARG A 90 13.76 12.00 -10.47
CA ARG A 90 14.10 12.10 -11.91
C ARG A 90 14.57 13.51 -12.26
N PRO A 91 15.69 13.65 -12.99
CA PRO A 91 16.18 14.96 -13.38
C PRO A 91 15.26 15.63 -14.42
N ALA A 92 15.18 16.95 -14.36
CA ALA A 92 14.56 17.76 -15.41
C ALA A 92 15.63 18.20 -16.41
N PHE A 93 15.28 18.21 -17.70
CA PHE A 93 16.16 18.59 -18.80
C PHE A 93 15.55 19.76 -19.58
N ASP A 94 16.31 20.85 -19.70
CA ASP A 94 15.97 21.99 -20.53
C ASP A 94 17.07 22.21 -21.59
N VAL A 95 16.68 22.55 -22.81
CA VAL A 95 17.64 22.88 -23.88
C VAL A 95 17.83 24.39 -23.88
N THR A 96 19.03 24.86 -23.53
CA THR A 96 19.36 26.29 -23.49
C THR A 96 19.93 26.79 -24.79
N LYS A 97 20.64 25.94 -25.54
CA LYS A 97 21.18 26.26 -26.88
C LYS A 97 21.03 25.07 -27.80
N LEU A 98 20.48 25.31 -28.99
CA LEU A 98 20.27 24.27 -30.01
C LEU A 98 20.69 24.80 -31.37
N SER A 99 21.67 24.13 -32.01
CA SER A 99 22.09 24.37 -33.35
C SER A 99 22.58 23.07 -34.00
N GLU A 100 22.95 23.10 -35.30
CA GLU A 100 23.55 21.95 -35.94
C GLU A 100 24.93 21.58 -35.36
N GLU A 101 25.66 22.58 -34.85
CA GLU A 101 27.01 22.39 -34.33
C GLU A 101 27.08 22.26 -32.81
N ASP A 102 26.19 22.93 -32.09
CA ASP A 102 26.25 23.04 -30.65
C ASP A 102 24.89 22.68 -30.00
N LEU A 103 24.97 21.93 -28.95
CA LEU A 103 23.85 21.63 -28.02
C LEU A 103 24.30 21.91 -26.61
N GLU A 104 23.54 22.75 -25.88
CA GLU A 104 23.71 22.99 -24.49
C GLU A 104 22.44 22.54 -23.74
N ILE A 105 22.61 21.69 -22.73
CA ILE A 105 21.53 21.14 -21.92
C ILE A 105 21.73 21.59 -20.49
N LYS A 106 20.66 22.13 -19.92
CA LYS A 106 20.54 22.40 -18.50
C LYS A 106 19.85 21.21 -17.83
N VAL A 107 20.52 20.59 -16.89
CA VAL A 107 20.01 19.46 -16.12
C VAL A 107 19.78 19.93 -14.69
N THR A 108 18.53 19.91 -14.25
CA THR A 108 18.17 20.21 -12.85
C THR A 108 17.96 18.90 -12.12
N ILE A 109 18.75 18.69 -11.07
CA ILE A 109 18.79 17.45 -10.29
C ILE A 109 18.36 17.78 -8.88
N ALA A 110 17.28 17.15 -8.40
CA ALA A 110 16.92 17.16 -7.00
C ALA A 110 17.87 16.25 -6.22
N THR A 111 18.50 16.81 -5.20
CA THR A 111 19.46 16.14 -4.33
C THR A 111 18.82 15.84 -2.98
N ARG A 112 19.52 15.08 -2.14
CA ARG A 112 19.02 14.73 -0.82
C ARG A 112 18.59 15.96 -0.04
N PRO A 113 17.39 15.91 0.63
CA PRO A 113 16.89 16.99 1.46
C PRO A 113 17.85 17.41 2.56
N GLU A 114 17.98 18.70 2.81
CA GLU A 114 18.70 19.22 3.96
C GLU A 114 17.77 19.32 5.18
N ILE A 115 18.14 18.60 6.24
CA ILE A 115 17.35 18.52 7.46
C ILE A 115 18.17 19.12 8.61
N ASN A 116 17.68 20.23 9.17
CA ASN A 116 18.20 20.76 10.41
C ASN A 116 17.44 20.14 11.58
N LEU A 117 17.95 19.00 12.06
CA LEU A 117 17.37 18.25 13.16
C LEU A 117 17.47 19.03 14.47
N GLY A 118 16.30 19.33 15.06
CA GLY A 118 16.21 19.95 16.38
C GLY A 118 16.54 19.00 17.52
N LYS A 119 16.02 19.27 18.71
CA LYS A 119 16.16 18.39 19.86
C LYS A 119 15.40 17.09 19.59
N TYR A 120 16.01 15.92 19.82
CA TYR A 120 15.41 14.57 19.61
C TYR A 120 15.57 13.63 20.79
N THR A 121 16.23 14.07 21.90
CA THR A 121 16.39 13.29 23.13
C THR A 121 15.93 14.10 24.34
N GLY A 122 15.59 13.41 25.44
CA GLY A 122 15.19 14.04 26.70
C GLY A 122 13.79 14.67 26.65
N TYR A 123 12.87 14.14 25.85
CA TYR A 123 11.45 14.45 25.95
C TYR A 123 10.79 13.63 27.06
N GLU A 124 9.78 14.22 27.70
CA GLU A 124 8.98 13.60 28.75
C GLU A 124 7.51 13.60 28.30
N LEU A 125 7.18 12.66 27.41
CA LEU A 125 5.82 12.55 26.85
C LEU A 125 4.94 11.54 27.61
N GLY A 126 5.56 10.76 28.51
CA GLY A 126 4.87 9.73 29.29
C GLY A 126 4.64 8.46 28.47
N LYS A 127 5.37 7.41 28.79
CA LYS A 127 5.15 6.08 28.23
C LYS A 127 3.92 5.45 28.89
N ALA A 128 3.01 4.95 28.08
CA ALA A 128 1.85 4.25 28.59
C ALA A 128 2.26 2.95 29.32
N LYS A 129 1.71 2.74 30.52
CA LYS A 129 1.80 1.44 31.17
C LYS A 129 0.81 0.50 30.50
N VAL A 130 1.28 -0.65 30.11
CA VAL A 130 0.48 -1.66 29.44
C VAL A 130 0.23 -2.82 30.40
N GLU A 131 -1.03 -3.17 30.56
CA GLU A 131 -1.46 -4.32 31.34
C GLU A 131 -2.48 -5.11 30.53
N VAL A 132 -2.54 -6.41 30.76
CA VAL A 132 -3.51 -7.31 30.15
C VAL A 132 -4.34 -7.91 31.28
N THR A 133 -5.65 -7.69 31.23
CA THR A 133 -6.59 -8.24 32.21
C THR A 133 -6.95 -9.69 31.86
N ASP A 134 -7.44 -10.41 32.83
CA ASP A 134 -7.86 -11.81 32.62
C ASP A 134 -9.12 -11.86 31.74
N GLU A 135 -9.99 -10.83 31.78
CA GLU A 135 -11.15 -10.70 30.91
C GLU A 135 -10.73 -10.55 29.42
N GLU A 136 -9.64 -9.83 29.14
CA GLU A 136 -9.11 -9.71 27.77
C GLU A 136 -8.55 -11.03 27.27
N VAL A 137 -7.89 -11.80 28.14
CA VAL A 137 -7.39 -13.13 27.83
C VAL A 137 -8.55 -14.09 27.53
N ASP A 138 -9.60 -14.07 28.39
CA ASP A 138 -10.77 -14.90 28.18
C ASP A 138 -11.53 -14.53 26.90
N ALA A 139 -11.63 -13.24 26.57
CA ALA A 139 -12.23 -12.77 25.31
C ALA A 139 -11.41 -13.19 24.07
N ASP A 140 -10.09 -13.17 24.15
CA ASP A 140 -9.20 -13.63 23.08
C ASP A 140 -9.33 -15.14 22.85
N ILE A 141 -9.36 -15.94 23.93
CA ILE A 141 -9.58 -17.39 23.85
C ILE A 141 -10.97 -17.70 23.27
N GLU A 142 -11.99 -16.92 23.65
CA GLU A 142 -13.33 -17.08 23.10
C GLU A 142 -13.36 -16.73 21.61
N GLY A 143 -12.55 -15.76 21.18
CA GLY A 143 -12.31 -15.49 19.76
C GLY A 143 -11.71 -16.67 19.01
N LEU A 144 -10.73 -17.35 19.60
CA LEU A 144 -10.16 -18.60 19.05
C LEU A 144 -11.23 -19.71 18.96
N ARG A 145 -12.02 -19.91 20.01
CA ARG A 145 -13.12 -20.90 19.99
C ARG A 145 -14.09 -20.66 18.83
N ARG A 146 -14.43 -19.39 18.57
CA ARG A 146 -15.32 -19.02 17.45
C ARG A 146 -14.72 -19.37 16.07
N GLN A 147 -13.40 -19.28 15.92
CA GLN A 147 -12.73 -19.67 14.68
C GLN A 147 -12.78 -21.18 14.43
N TYR A 148 -12.79 -21.98 15.50
CA TYR A 148 -12.86 -23.43 15.47
C TYR A 148 -14.29 -23.98 15.68
N ALA A 149 -15.30 -23.09 15.69
CA ALA A 149 -16.69 -23.51 15.82
C ALA A 149 -17.11 -24.36 14.62
N THR A 150 -17.82 -25.46 14.91
CA THR A 150 -18.40 -26.32 13.89
C THR A 150 -19.87 -25.94 13.69
N ILE A 151 -20.37 -26.16 12.48
CA ILE A 151 -21.78 -25.95 12.16
C ILE A 151 -22.48 -27.30 12.28
N ALA A 152 -23.46 -27.37 13.16
CA ALA A 152 -24.24 -28.58 13.41
C ALA A 152 -25.76 -28.30 13.27
N PRO A 153 -26.57 -29.29 12.81
CA PRO A 153 -28.01 -29.16 12.83
C PRO A 153 -28.54 -28.81 14.21
N LYS A 154 -29.51 -27.91 14.29
CA LYS A 154 -30.19 -27.50 15.50
C LYS A 154 -31.63 -27.96 15.46
N GLU A 155 -32.03 -28.73 16.47
CA GLU A 155 -33.45 -29.01 16.72
C GLU A 155 -34.08 -27.87 17.49
N GLY A 156 -35.12 -27.26 16.94
CA GLY A 156 -35.83 -26.16 17.62
C GLY A 156 -35.87 -24.87 16.81
N GLN A 157 -36.06 -23.76 17.51
CA GLN A 157 -36.21 -22.43 16.91
C GLN A 157 -34.84 -21.82 16.57
N ALA A 158 -34.80 -21.16 15.41
CA ALA A 158 -33.65 -20.38 15.01
C ALA A 158 -33.45 -19.15 15.90
N GLU A 159 -32.22 -18.93 16.33
CA GLU A 159 -31.80 -17.79 17.13
C GLU A 159 -30.81 -16.92 16.35
N LYS A 160 -30.56 -15.73 16.86
CA LYS A 160 -29.53 -14.85 16.28
C LYS A 160 -28.14 -15.52 16.35
N GLY A 161 -27.46 -15.60 15.21
CA GLY A 161 -26.17 -16.29 15.04
C GLY A 161 -26.31 -17.72 14.50
N ASP A 162 -27.54 -18.26 14.39
CA ASP A 162 -27.78 -19.54 13.72
C ASP A 162 -27.79 -19.33 12.19
N THR A 163 -27.50 -20.39 11.45
CA THR A 163 -27.59 -20.39 9.98
C THR A 163 -28.87 -21.12 9.56
N VAL A 164 -29.69 -20.48 8.79
CA VAL A 164 -30.90 -21.04 8.22
C VAL A 164 -30.64 -21.43 6.77
N VAL A 165 -30.95 -22.69 6.41
CA VAL A 165 -30.95 -23.17 5.03
C VAL A 165 -32.37 -23.08 4.52
N MET A 166 -32.60 -22.29 3.49
CA MET A 166 -33.95 -22.01 3.00
C MET A 166 -34.03 -21.83 1.49
N ASP A 167 -35.19 -22.08 0.92
CA ASP A 167 -35.56 -21.54 -0.35
C ASP A 167 -36.32 -20.26 -0.10
N PHE A 168 -36.16 -19.27 -0.97
CA PHE A 168 -36.94 -18.05 -0.90
C PHE A 168 -37.34 -17.59 -2.30
N GLU A 169 -38.52 -16.99 -2.41
CA GLU A 169 -39.05 -16.35 -3.61
C GLU A 169 -39.62 -14.98 -3.24
N GLY A 170 -38.97 -13.93 -3.73
CA GLY A 170 -39.38 -12.54 -3.50
C GLY A 170 -40.35 -12.01 -4.58
N SER A 171 -41.37 -11.29 -4.14
CA SER A 171 -42.33 -10.63 -5.03
C SER A 171 -42.63 -9.20 -4.59
N ILE A 172 -42.88 -8.32 -5.54
CA ILE A 172 -43.36 -6.95 -5.36
C ILE A 172 -44.76 -6.87 -5.98
N ASP A 173 -45.72 -6.46 -5.19
CA ASP A 173 -47.15 -6.43 -5.61
C ASP A 173 -47.64 -7.80 -6.18
N GLY A 174 -47.09 -8.90 -5.70
CA GLY A 174 -47.39 -10.26 -6.13
C GLY A 174 -46.73 -10.69 -7.44
N VAL A 175 -45.80 -9.90 -7.98
CA VAL A 175 -45.01 -10.23 -9.17
C VAL A 175 -43.55 -10.56 -8.77
N PRO A 176 -43.07 -11.77 -9.10
CA PRO A 176 -41.66 -12.11 -8.86
C PRO A 176 -40.73 -11.16 -9.63
N PHE A 177 -39.53 -10.85 -9.04
CA PHE A 177 -38.53 -10.00 -9.66
C PHE A 177 -37.21 -10.75 -9.84
N GLU A 178 -36.41 -10.32 -10.79
CA GLU A 178 -35.13 -10.95 -11.13
C GLU A 178 -34.13 -10.82 -9.95
N GLY A 179 -33.49 -11.93 -9.57
CA GLY A 179 -32.60 -11.99 -8.42
C GLY A 179 -33.32 -12.14 -7.05
N GLY A 180 -34.65 -12.21 -7.04
CA GLY A 180 -35.45 -12.38 -5.81
C GLY A 180 -35.61 -13.81 -5.32
N ALA A 181 -35.08 -14.83 -6.00
CA ALA A 181 -35.29 -16.23 -5.64
C ALA A 181 -33.97 -17.00 -5.56
N ALA A 182 -33.86 -17.91 -4.59
CA ALA A 182 -32.80 -18.89 -4.51
C ALA A 182 -33.27 -20.17 -3.80
N GLU A 183 -32.63 -21.28 -4.12
CA GLU A 183 -32.86 -22.59 -3.49
C GLU A 183 -31.67 -22.97 -2.60
N ASN A 184 -31.95 -23.61 -1.48
CA ASN A 184 -30.95 -24.08 -0.51
C ASN A 184 -29.93 -22.98 -0.09
N HIS A 185 -30.41 -21.76 0.06
CA HIS A 185 -29.56 -20.64 0.45
C HIS A 185 -29.25 -20.70 1.95
N GLU A 186 -27.97 -20.60 2.31
CA GLU A 186 -27.52 -20.53 3.69
C GLU A 186 -27.41 -19.07 4.15
N LEU A 187 -28.17 -18.68 5.18
CA LEU A 187 -28.18 -17.35 5.76
C LEU A 187 -27.90 -17.38 7.26
N GLU A 188 -26.85 -16.73 7.71
CA GLU A 188 -26.58 -16.51 9.14
C GLU A 188 -27.46 -15.35 9.65
N LEU A 189 -28.32 -15.62 10.61
CA LEU A 189 -29.24 -14.64 11.18
C LEU A 189 -28.49 -13.60 12.03
N GLY A 190 -28.63 -12.35 11.67
CA GLY A 190 -27.94 -11.24 12.31
C GLY A 190 -26.62 -10.85 11.63
N SER A 191 -26.29 -11.44 10.48
CA SER A 191 -25.14 -11.09 9.67
C SER A 191 -25.28 -9.73 8.95
N GLY A 192 -26.53 -9.29 8.70
CA GLY A 192 -26.85 -8.13 7.89
C GLY A 192 -26.60 -8.34 6.37
N ALA A 193 -26.50 -9.58 5.92
CA ALA A 193 -26.30 -9.94 4.52
C ALA A 193 -27.56 -9.68 3.67
N PHE A 194 -28.72 -9.69 4.31
CA PHE A 194 -30.01 -9.44 3.66
C PHE A 194 -30.55 -8.03 3.96
N ILE A 195 -31.67 -7.70 3.32
CA ILE A 195 -32.35 -6.42 3.49
C ILE A 195 -32.73 -6.24 4.96
N PRO A 196 -32.61 -5.02 5.54
CA PRO A 196 -32.94 -4.76 6.92
C PRO A 196 -34.33 -5.24 7.30
N GLY A 197 -34.42 -6.01 8.40
CA GLY A 197 -35.65 -6.60 8.90
C GLY A 197 -36.05 -7.95 8.27
N PHE A 198 -35.27 -8.48 7.34
CA PHE A 198 -35.46 -9.82 6.77
C PHE A 198 -35.08 -10.90 7.78
N GLU A 199 -33.85 -10.83 8.26
CA GLU A 199 -33.27 -11.83 9.19
C GLU A 199 -34.02 -11.87 10.52
N ASP A 200 -34.46 -10.71 11.01
CA ASP A 200 -35.19 -10.59 12.28
C ASP A 200 -36.51 -11.36 12.27
N GLN A 201 -37.18 -11.47 11.11
CA GLN A 201 -38.45 -12.19 10.98
C GLN A 201 -38.28 -13.71 10.87
N LEU A 202 -37.06 -14.19 10.60
CA LEU A 202 -36.72 -15.60 10.60
C LEU A 202 -36.28 -16.11 11.99
N ILE A 203 -36.02 -15.21 12.93
CA ILE A 203 -35.77 -15.60 14.33
C ILE A 203 -37.03 -16.25 14.90
N GLY A 204 -36.87 -17.44 15.47
CA GLY A 204 -37.98 -18.25 15.99
C GLY A 204 -38.55 -19.24 14.96
N ALA A 205 -38.09 -19.22 13.70
CA ALA A 205 -38.48 -20.20 12.72
C ALA A 205 -37.88 -21.58 13.02
N THR A 206 -38.54 -22.65 12.60
CA THR A 206 -38.06 -24.03 12.73
C THR A 206 -37.93 -24.70 11.37
N ALA A 207 -37.13 -25.76 11.30
CA ALA A 207 -37.04 -26.55 10.07
C ALA A 207 -38.40 -27.09 9.64
N GLY A 208 -38.66 -27.06 8.32
CA GLY A 208 -39.88 -27.57 7.71
C GLY A 208 -41.06 -26.60 7.64
N ILE A 209 -40.95 -25.37 8.18
CA ILE A 209 -42.01 -24.36 8.07
C ILE A 209 -41.79 -23.41 6.88
N GLU A 210 -42.88 -22.80 6.47
CA GLU A 210 -42.91 -21.70 5.49
C GLU A 210 -43.21 -20.39 6.23
N VAL A 211 -42.50 -19.32 5.87
CA VAL A 211 -42.62 -18.01 6.52
C VAL A 211 -42.67 -16.93 5.44
N ASP A 212 -43.63 -16.05 5.53
CA ASP A 212 -43.71 -14.86 4.66
C ASP A 212 -42.99 -13.69 5.35
N VAL A 213 -41.83 -13.31 4.80
CA VAL A 213 -41.01 -12.21 5.30
C VAL A 213 -41.36 -10.93 4.50
N LYS A 214 -41.84 -9.89 5.21
CA LYS A 214 -42.23 -8.61 4.64
C LYS A 214 -41.17 -7.56 4.93
N VAL A 215 -40.57 -7.02 3.90
CA VAL A 215 -39.50 -6.03 4.02
C VAL A 215 -39.68 -4.90 3.03
N LYS A 216 -39.04 -3.78 3.29
CA LYS A 216 -38.96 -2.65 2.40
C LYS A 216 -37.52 -2.45 1.91
N PHE A 217 -37.33 -2.39 0.59
CA PHE A 217 -36.05 -2.09 0.01
C PHE A 217 -35.58 -0.69 0.40
N PRO A 218 -34.31 -0.48 0.73
CA PRO A 218 -33.72 0.86 0.91
C PRO A 218 -33.88 1.70 -0.37
N GLU A 219 -33.95 3.04 -0.23
CA GLU A 219 -34.09 3.96 -1.35
C GLU A 219 -32.90 3.97 -2.32
N ASN A 220 -31.73 3.47 -1.86
CA ASN A 220 -30.49 3.39 -2.65
C ASN A 220 -30.11 1.93 -2.97
N TYR A 221 -31.06 1.01 -3.07
CA TYR A 221 -30.79 -0.41 -3.27
C TYR A 221 -30.87 -0.78 -4.76
N GLY A 222 -29.71 -1.03 -5.40
CA GLY A 222 -29.60 -1.63 -6.73
C GLY A 222 -30.42 -0.97 -7.83
N PRO A 223 -31.17 -1.76 -8.65
CA PRO A 223 -31.97 -1.24 -9.74
C PRO A 223 -33.15 -0.36 -9.27
N ASP A 224 -33.38 0.76 -9.96
CA ASP A 224 -34.48 1.71 -9.67
C ASP A 224 -35.88 1.03 -9.59
N GLU A 225 -36.01 -0.15 -10.23
CA GLU A 225 -37.29 -0.90 -10.31
C GLU A 225 -37.73 -1.49 -8.97
N ILE A 226 -36.78 -1.76 -8.03
CA ILE A 226 -37.07 -2.37 -6.73
C ILE A 226 -36.80 -1.42 -5.56
N SER A 227 -36.05 -0.34 -5.79
CA SER A 227 -35.66 0.64 -4.77
C SER A 227 -36.85 1.26 -4.07
N GLY A 228 -36.85 1.27 -2.73
CA GLY A 228 -37.92 1.85 -1.91
C GLY A 228 -39.25 1.13 -1.91
N LYS A 229 -39.40 -0.02 -2.62
CA LYS A 229 -40.66 -0.78 -2.68
C LYS A 229 -40.80 -1.79 -1.56
N ASP A 230 -42.04 -2.08 -1.21
CA ASP A 230 -42.37 -3.17 -0.28
C ASP A 230 -42.30 -4.51 -1.05
N ALA A 231 -41.64 -5.49 -0.45
CA ALA A 231 -41.50 -6.83 -1.00
C ALA A 231 -41.94 -7.88 0.03
N VAL A 232 -42.47 -8.97 -0.49
CA VAL A 232 -42.82 -10.17 0.31
C VAL A 232 -41.98 -11.32 -0.21
N PHE A 233 -41.24 -11.94 0.70
CA PHE A 233 -40.45 -13.14 0.40
C PHE A 233 -41.15 -14.35 1.05
N HIS A 234 -41.51 -15.31 0.21
CA HIS A 234 -41.98 -16.60 0.69
C HIS A 234 -40.78 -17.49 0.92
N CYS A 235 -40.48 -17.78 2.20
CA CYS A 235 -39.30 -18.52 2.63
C CYS A 235 -39.72 -19.92 3.14
N LYS A 236 -39.14 -20.98 2.57
CA LYS A 236 -39.29 -22.35 3.04
C LYS A 236 -38.01 -22.80 3.74
N ILE A 237 -38.11 -23.02 5.04
CA ILE A 237 -36.98 -23.39 5.88
C ILE A 237 -36.73 -24.91 5.78
N HIS A 238 -35.57 -25.30 5.28
CA HIS A 238 -35.17 -26.71 5.19
C HIS A 238 -34.49 -27.17 6.46
N GLU A 239 -33.54 -26.38 6.98
CA GLU A 239 -32.69 -26.74 8.09
C GLU A 239 -32.32 -25.51 8.90
N VAL A 240 -32.21 -25.67 10.22
CA VAL A 240 -31.59 -24.70 11.11
C VAL A 240 -30.28 -25.30 11.61
N LYS A 241 -29.18 -24.58 11.44
CA LYS A 241 -27.87 -24.99 11.90
C LYS A 241 -27.37 -23.99 12.93
N GLN A 242 -26.78 -24.51 14.00
CA GLN A 242 -26.16 -23.70 15.03
C GLN A 242 -24.64 -23.79 14.97
N ARG A 243 -23.98 -22.72 15.37
CA ARG A 243 -22.54 -22.71 15.57
C ARG A 243 -22.22 -23.26 16.95
N VAL A 244 -21.64 -24.47 16.98
CA VAL A 244 -21.23 -25.13 18.22
C VAL A 244 -19.77 -24.79 18.48
N LEU A 245 -19.52 -24.07 19.57
CA LEU A 245 -18.18 -23.77 20.06
C LEU A 245 -17.55 -25.02 20.67
N PRO A 246 -16.27 -25.35 20.33
CA PRO A 246 -15.60 -26.46 20.98
C PRO A 246 -15.49 -26.22 22.49
N GLU A 247 -15.53 -27.26 23.31
CA GLU A 247 -15.25 -27.14 24.74
C GLU A 247 -13.77 -26.75 24.95
N LEU A 248 -13.50 -26.04 26.05
CA LEU A 248 -12.12 -25.66 26.43
C LEU A 248 -11.41 -26.84 27.11
N ASP A 249 -11.25 -27.93 26.40
CA ASP A 249 -10.60 -29.14 26.85
C ASP A 249 -9.22 -29.37 26.25
N GLU A 250 -8.57 -30.47 26.59
CA GLU A 250 -7.25 -30.83 26.08
C GLU A 250 -7.27 -31.13 24.55
N GLU A 251 -8.40 -31.56 23.99
CA GLU A 251 -8.54 -31.87 22.58
C GLU A 251 -8.53 -30.57 21.76
N PHE A 252 -9.36 -29.61 22.16
CA PHE A 252 -9.35 -28.29 21.54
C PHE A 252 -7.97 -27.61 21.61
N ILE A 253 -7.30 -27.69 22.78
CA ILE A 253 -5.97 -27.10 22.95
C ILE A 253 -4.93 -27.76 22.02
N LYS A 254 -5.00 -29.06 21.79
CA LYS A 254 -4.16 -29.74 20.82
C LYS A 254 -4.45 -29.33 19.39
N ASP A 255 -5.73 -29.11 19.07
CA ASP A 255 -6.14 -28.66 17.72
C ASP A 255 -5.63 -27.25 17.39
N LEU A 256 -5.42 -26.40 18.38
CA LEU A 256 -4.78 -25.10 18.20
C LEU A 256 -3.32 -25.20 17.75
N ASN A 257 -2.67 -26.35 17.94
CA ASN A 257 -1.28 -26.64 17.53
C ASN A 257 -0.27 -25.53 17.94
N ILE A 258 -0.45 -24.96 19.15
CA ILE A 258 0.45 -23.93 19.69
C ILE A 258 1.62 -24.65 20.38
N PRO A 259 2.87 -24.40 20.01
CA PRO A 259 4.03 -25.02 20.64
C PRO A 259 4.03 -24.81 22.16
N GLU A 260 4.40 -25.87 22.91
CA GLU A 260 4.55 -25.86 24.36
C GLU A 260 3.25 -25.58 25.17
N VAL A 261 2.08 -25.60 24.51
CA VAL A 261 0.77 -25.43 25.14
C VAL A 261 0.02 -26.77 25.13
N ALA A 262 -0.19 -27.34 26.31
CA ALA A 262 -0.84 -28.63 26.50
C ALA A 262 -2.13 -28.60 27.35
N ASN A 263 -2.40 -27.49 28.05
CA ASN A 263 -3.56 -27.31 28.90
C ASN A 263 -4.04 -25.85 28.94
N LEU A 264 -5.23 -25.62 29.54
CA LEU A 264 -5.87 -24.31 29.60
C LEU A 264 -5.03 -23.25 30.33
N GLU A 265 -4.31 -23.62 31.37
CA GLU A 265 -3.47 -22.69 32.14
C GLU A 265 -2.31 -22.19 31.24
N GLN A 266 -1.65 -23.10 30.52
CA GLN A 266 -0.60 -22.75 29.57
C GLN A 266 -1.14 -21.93 28.39
N LEU A 267 -2.36 -22.26 27.92
CA LEU A 267 -3.01 -21.45 26.86
C LEU A 267 -3.25 -20.02 27.34
N LYS A 268 -3.82 -19.85 28.53
CA LYS A 268 -4.05 -18.52 29.13
C LYS A 268 -2.75 -17.74 29.30
N ALA A 269 -1.69 -18.39 29.79
CA ALA A 269 -0.39 -17.77 29.94
C ALA A 269 0.22 -17.35 28.57
N ASN A 270 0.14 -18.20 27.57
CA ASN A 270 0.61 -17.94 26.21
C ASN A 270 -0.15 -16.75 25.56
N ARG A 271 -1.49 -16.75 25.66
CA ARG A 271 -2.33 -15.68 25.13
C ARG A 271 -2.08 -14.36 25.84
N LYS A 272 -1.94 -14.39 27.18
CA LYS A 272 -1.59 -13.22 27.99
C LYS A 272 -0.26 -12.60 27.57
N ASP A 273 0.76 -13.41 27.36
CA ASP A 273 2.08 -12.95 26.88
C ASP A 273 1.99 -12.38 25.45
N ALA A 274 1.25 -13.03 24.55
CA ALA A 274 1.02 -12.55 23.19
C ALA A 274 0.28 -11.21 23.17
N LEU A 275 -0.79 -11.07 23.92
CA LEU A 275 -1.55 -9.82 24.06
C LEU A 275 -0.72 -8.71 24.67
N LEU A 276 0.10 -9.02 25.70
CA LEU A 276 0.99 -8.06 26.34
C LEU A 276 2.01 -7.53 25.33
N LYS A 277 2.70 -8.41 24.62
CA LYS A 277 3.67 -8.04 23.57
C LYS A 277 3.03 -7.18 22.48
N GLN A 278 1.82 -7.53 22.05
CA GLN A 278 1.09 -6.75 21.07
C GLN A 278 0.74 -5.35 21.57
N LYS A 279 0.21 -5.25 22.79
CA LYS A 279 -0.12 -3.96 23.41
C LYS A 279 1.12 -3.10 23.65
N GLU A 280 2.23 -3.69 24.10
CA GLU A 280 3.51 -2.99 24.28
C GLU A 280 4.04 -2.46 22.96
N ALA A 281 3.98 -3.26 21.89
CA ALA A 281 4.38 -2.83 20.55
C ALA A 281 3.50 -1.66 20.06
N ASN A 282 2.18 -1.74 20.24
CA ASN A 282 1.25 -0.67 19.87
C ASN A 282 1.53 0.61 20.67
N ALA A 283 1.68 0.49 21.99
CA ALA A 283 1.98 1.63 22.87
C ALA A 283 3.33 2.28 22.52
N LYS A 284 4.33 1.47 22.20
CA LYS A 284 5.65 1.96 21.73
C LYS A 284 5.51 2.71 20.41
N GLN A 285 4.75 2.19 19.46
CA GLN A 285 4.54 2.84 18.16
C GLN A 285 3.79 4.18 18.32
N GLU A 286 2.74 4.21 19.13
CA GLU A 286 2.02 5.46 19.44
C GLU A 286 2.91 6.50 20.10
N TYR A 287 3.75 6.07 21.05
CA TYR A 287 4.73 6.94 21.70
C TYR A 287 5.75 7.50 20.69
N LEU A 288 6.31 6.64 19.85
CA LEU A 288 7.28 7.06 18.81
C LEU A 288 6.64 8.02 17.81
N ASN A 289 5.41 7.78 17.39
CA ASN A 289 4.70 8.70 16.49
C ASN A 289 4.55 10.10 17.13
N LYS A 290 4.12 10.16 18.40
CA LYS A 290 4.04 11.43 19.15
C LYS A 290 5.41 12.10 19.29
N LEU A 291 6.45 11.31 19.60
CA LEU A 291 7.81 11.83 19.76
C LEU A 291 8.34 12.41 18.44
N VAL A 292 8.17 11.70 17.33
CA VAL A 292 8.59 12.17 16.00
C VAL A 292 7.83 13.45 15.65
N ASP A 293 6.54 13.55 15.97
CA ASP A 293 5.77 14.78 15.74
C ASP A 293 6.30 15.96 16.57
N GLU A 294 6.73 15.75 17.80
CA GLU A 294 7.37 16.80 18.59
C GLU A 294 8.75 17.19 18.04
N ILE A 295 9.54 16.23 17.56
CA ILE A 295 10.82 16.50 16.93
C ILE A 295 10.64 17.31 15.63
N LYS A 296 9.62 16.99 14.83
CA LYS A 296 9.28 17.75 13.61
C LYS A 296 9.00 19.21 13.88
N LYS A 297 8.32 19.55 14.98
CA LYS A 297 7.99 20.95 15.34
C LYS A 297 9.22 21.81 15.57
N VAL A 298 10.33 21.23 16.01
CA VAL A 298 11.58 21.94 16.31
C VAL A 298 12.66 21.72 15.25
N SER A 299 12.34 21.02 14.18
CA SER A 299 13.23 20.75 13.05
C SER A 299 12.80 21.56 11.83
N THR A 300 13.71 21.78 10.89
CA THR A 300 13.40 22.41 9.61
C THR A 300 13.74 21.48 8.47
N PHE A 301 12.88 21.48 7.45
CA PHE A 301 12.93 20.55 6.33
C PHE A 301 12.99 21.36 5.02
N ASP A 302 13.98 21.08 4.20
CA ASP A 302 14.01 21.55 2.82
C ASP A 302 13.90 20.33 1.91
N ILE A 303 12.66 19.94 1.59
CA ILE A 303 12.32 18.75 0.80
C ILE A 303 11.92 19.20 -0.59
N PRO A 304 12.63 18.75 -1.66
CA PRO A 304 12.24 19.01 -3.04
C PRO A 304 10.82 18.57 -3.36
N GLU A 305 10.08 19.40 -4.08
CA GLU A 305 8.70 19.13 -4.48
C GLU A 305 8.57 17.86 -5.34
N GLU A 306 9.62 17.51 -6.09
CA GLU A 306 9.67 16.30 -6.92
C GLU A 306 9.55 15.04 -6.08
N ILE A 307 10.21 15.00 -4.90
CA ILE A 307 10.12 13.86 -3.97
C ILE A 307 8.69 13.75 -3.42
N ILE A 308 8.10 14.89 -3.06
CA ILE A 308 6.73 14.92 -2.54
C ILE A 308 5.73 14.45 -3.60
N LYS A 309 5.92 14.87 -4.85
CA LYS A 309 5.08 14.43 -5.97
C LYS A 309 5.23 12.93 -6.24
N GLU A 310 6.46 12.41 -6.27
CA GLU A 310 6.72 10.99 -6.48
C GLU A 310 6.10 10.13 -5.36
N GLU A 311 6.25 10.55 -4.11
CA GLU A 311 5.63 9.86 -2.97
C GLU A 311 4.09 9.96 -3.02
N THR A 312 3.54 11.09 -3.46
CA THR A 312 2.09 11.26 -3.65
C THR A 312 1.55 10.30 -4.70
N GLU A 313 2.26 10.15 -5.83
CA GLU A 313 1.89 9.19 -6.88
C GLU A 313 1.97 7.74 -6.38
N ASN A 314 2.98 7.41 -5.59
CA ASN A 314 3.11 6.08 -4.99
C ASN A 314 1.96 5.80 -4.02
N ARG A 315 1.59 6.75 -3.17
CA ARG A 315 0.43 6.64 -2.26
C ARG A 315 -0.87 6.50 -3.02
N LYS A 316 -1.05 7.25 -4.10
CA LYS A 316 -2.24 7.12 -4.97
C LYS A 316 -2.35 5.71 -5.55
N LYS A 317 -1.27 5.15 -6.08
CA LYS A 317 -1.24 3.76 -6.58
C LYS A 317 -1.58 2.74 -5.50
N GLN A 318 -1.02 2.90 -4.30
CA GLN A 318 -1.34 2.01 -3.17
C GLN A 318 -2.81 2.13 -2.75
N PHE A 319 -3.36 3.35 -2.79
CA PHE A 319 -4.77 3.58 -2.52
C PHE A 319 -5.67 2.92 -3.56
N GLU A 320 -5.35 3.07 -4.85
CA GLU A 320 -6.04 2.38 -5.95
C GLU A 320 -6.02 0.86 -5.81
N GLN A 321 -4.86 0.29 -5.48
CA GLN A 321 -4.73 -1.16 -5.25
C GLN A 321 -5.60 -1.66 -4.09
N ARG A 322 -5.69 -0.90 -2.99
CA ARG A 322 -6.57 -1.23 -1.86
C ARG A 322 -8.04 -1.19 -2.24
N LEU A 323 -8.45 -0.19 -3.02
CA LEU A 323 -9.82 -0.09 -3.53
C LEU A 323 -10.16 -1.29 -4.43
N GLN A 324 -9.26 -1.66 -5.36
CA GLN A 324 -9.44 -2.81 -6.24
C GLN A 324 -9.58 -4.13 -5.47
N GLN A 325 -8.83 -4.32 -4.39
CA GLN A 325 -8.97 -5.48 -3.50
C GLN A 325 -10.35 -5.54 -2.83
N SER A 326 -10.99 -4.38 -2.64
CA SER A 326 -12.35 -4.27 -2.12
C SER A 326 -13.42 -4.29 -3.23
N GLY A 327 -13.03 -4.52 -4.49
CA GLY A 327 -13.94 -4.55 -5.64
C GLY A 327 -14.46 -3.19 -6.08
N ILE A 328 -13.81 -2.10 -5.69
CA ILE A 328 -14.20 -0.71 -6.00
C ILE A 328 -13.09 -0.07 -6.83
N ASP A 329 -13.44 0.70 -7.86
CA ASP A 329 -12.49 1.55 -8.57
C ASP A 329 -12.55 3.01 -8.07
N LEU A 330 -11.59 3.83 -8.55
CA LEU A 330 -11.51 5.25 -8.16
C LEU A 330 -12.76 6.06 -8.55
N GLU A 331 -13.38 5.76 -9.70
CA GLU A 331 -14.57 6.49 -10.16
C GLU A 331 -15.75 6.19 -9.23
N GLN A 332 -15.95 4.93 -8.90
CA GLN A 332 -16.95 4.49 -7.92
C GLN A 332 -16.70 5.10 -6.54
N TYR A 333 -15.41 5.13 -6.10
CA TYR A 333 -15.04 5.79 -4.84
C TYR A 333 -15.45 7.27 -4.83
N TYR A 334 -15.15 8.03 -5.89
CA TYR A 334 -15.54 9.45 -5.97
C TYR A 334 -17.06 9.66 -5.93
N VAL A 335 -17.81 8.77 -6.58
CA VAL A 335 -19.29 8.82 -6.55
C VAL A 335 -19.83 8.51 -5.15
N LEU A 336 -19.34 7.44 -4.52
CA LEU A 336 -19.81 7.00 -3.20
C LEU A 336 -19.48 7.99 -2.09
N THR A 337 -18.24 8.54 -2.09
CA THR A 337 -17.77 9.45 -1.04
C THR A 337 -18.08 10.91 -1.33
N LYS A 338 -18.49 11.25 -2.57
CA LYS A 338 -18.65 12.62 -3.07
C LYS A 338 -17.35 13.45 -2.97
N THR A 339 -16.21 12.78 -2.91
CA THR A 339 -14.87 13.40 -2.87
C THR A 339 -14.44 13.75 -4.28
N LYS A 340 -13.79 14.90 -4.49
CA LYS A 340 -13.22 15.25 -5.79
C LYS A 340 -11.79 14.72 -5.89
N GLU A 341 -11.34 14.44 -7.11
CA GLU A 341 -9.97 14.02 -7.35
C GLU A 341 -8.93 15.01 -6.81
N GLU A 342 -9.20 16.31 -6.95
CA GLU A 342 -8.31 17.38 -6.44
C GLU A 342 -8.16 17.31 -4.91
N ASP A 343 -9.26 17.05 -4.18
CA ASP A 343 -9.26 16.96 -2.72
C ASP A 343 -8.49 15.71 -2.26
N LEU A 344 -8.70 14.57 -2.93
CA LEU A 344 -7.93 13.35 -2.65
C LEU A 344 -6.45 13.56 -2.92
N ASN A 345 -6.07 14.14 -4.08
CA ASN A 345 -4.69 14.40 -4.42
C ASN A 345 -4.03 15.34 -3.41
N LYS A 346 -4.75 16.37 -2.94
CA LYS A 346 -4.26 17.27 -1.90
C LYS A 346 -4.04 16.55 -0.57
N GLN A 347 -4.99 15.74 -0.15
CA GLN A 347 -4.87 14.92 1.07
C GLN A 347 -3.65 13.99 0.98
N LEU A 348 -3.52 13.26 -0.13
CA LEU A 348 -2.38 12.37 -0.35
C LEU A 348 -1.04 13.10 -0.37
N ALA A 349 -0.99 14.32 -0.91
CA ALA A 349 0.22 15.15 -0.91
C ALA A 349 0.60 15.62 0.51
N GLU A 350 -0.39 16.00 1.32
CA GLU A 350 -0.16 16.35 2.73
C GLU A 350 0.32 15.14 3.55
N GLU A 351 -0.27 13.97 3.31
CA GLU A 351 0.16 12.72 3.94
C GLU A 351 1.56 12.29 3.48
N ALA A 352 1.88 12.48 2.18
CA ALA A 352 3.20 12.22 1.62
C ALA A 352 4.26 13.11 2.28
N ARG A 353 4.00 14.41 2.37
CA ARG A 353 4.90 15.37 3.04
C ARG A 353 5.15 14.98 4.50
N LYS A 354 4.08 14.73 5.28
CA LYS A 354 4.21 14.32 6.69
C LYS A 354 4.98 13.01 6.85
N GLY A 355 4.74 12.04 5.97
CA GLY A 355 5.47 10.77 5.95
C GLY A 355 6.96 10.96 5.66
N LEU A 356 7.30 11.78 4.66
CA LEU A 356 8.68 12.11 4.31
C LEU A 356 9.38 12.86 5.44
N GLU A 357 8.73 13.85 6.07
CA GLU A 357 9.27 14.55 7.22
C GLU A 357 9.61 13.59 8.37
N SER A 358 8.70 12.65 8.67
CA SER A 358 8.93 11.62 9.70
C SER A 358 10.09 10.70 9.32
N PHE A 359 10.15 10.26 8.06
CA PHE A 359 11.25 9.44 7.54
C PHE A 359 12.60 10.16 7.67
N PHE A 360 12.66 11.43 7.25
CA PHE A 360 13.91 12.19 7.31
C PHE A 360 14.35 12.54 8.73
N VAL A 361 13.42 12.72 9.68
CA VAL A 361 13.77 12.83 11.11
C VAL A 361 14.47 11.56 11.57
N MET A 362 13.89 10.39 11.30
CA MET A 362 14.45 9.10 11.69
C MET A 362 15.83 8.88 11.06
N ASP A 363 15.93 9.10 9.75
CA ASP A 363 17.17 8.95 8.99
C ASP A 363 18.28 9.89 9.51
N SER A 364 17.95 11.16 9.77
CA SER A 364 18.90 12.14 10.35
C SER A 364 19.35 11.78 11.76
N VAL A 365 18.48 11.19 12.59
CA VAL A 365 18.88 10.66 13.90
C VAL A 365 19.83 9.50 13.71
N GLY A 366 19.54 8.57 12.81
CA GLY A 366 20.39 7.43 12.50
C GLY A 366 21.80 7.84 12.06
N GLU A 367 21.91 8.85 11.19
CA GLU A 367 23.20 9.39 10.74
C GLU A 367 23.97 10.06 11.89
N LYS A 368 23.29 10.92 12.67
CA LYS A 368 23.92 11.68 13.74
C LYS A 368 24.45 10.78 14.84
N GLU A 369 23.71 9.73 15.17
CA GLU A 369 24.10 8.73 16.18
C GLU A 369 24.89 7.56 15.58
N LYS A 370 25.14 7.56 14.26
CA LYS A 370 25.86 6.50 13.52
C LYS A 370 25.28 5.11 13.73
N LEU A 371 23.94 5.03 13.76
CA LEU A 371 23.21 3.78 13.96
C LEU A 371 23.18 2.99 12.65
N ASN A 372 24.05 2.01 12.56
CA ASN A 372 24.12 1.08 11.44
C ASN A 372 23.96 -0.36 11.93
N ILE A 373 23.63 -1.26 11.02
CA ILE A 373 23.60 -2.69 11.30
C ILE A 373 24.94 -3.32 10.87
N THR A 374 25.58 -4.05 11.77
CA THR A 374 26.80 -4.82 11.46
C THR A 374 26.44 -6.11 10.71
N GLU A 375 27.42 -6.73 10.04
CA GLU A 375 27.18 -8.03 9.39
C GLU A 375 26.80 -9.12 10.41
N GLU A 376 27.38 -9.07 11.60
CA GLU A 376 27.07 -10.02 12.70
C GLU A 376 25.61 -9.87 13.17
N GLU A 377 25.12 -8.63 13.33
CA GLU A 377 23.74 -8.35 13.70
C GLU A 377 22.76 -8.78 12.58
N LEU A 378 23.12 -8.53 11.32
CA LEU A 378 22.33 -8.98 10.19
C LEU A 378 22.24 -10.50 10.14
N GLU A 379 23.37 -11.20 10.29
CA GLU A 379 23.40 -12.66 10.29
C GLU A 379 22.62 -13.24 11.47
N PHE A 380 22.64 -12.58 12.63
CA PHE A 380 21.84 -12.98 13.77
C PHE A 380 20.33 -12.89 13.49
N GLU A 381 19.87 -11.80 12.87
CA GLU A 381 18.44 -11.69 12.51
C GLU A 381 18.05 -12.66 11.39
N LEU A 382 18.94 -12.90 10.42
CA LEU A 382 18.71 -13.92 9.40
C LEU A 382 18.68 -15.33 9.99
N SER A 383 19.48 -15.62 11.04
CA SER A 383 19.45 -16.92 11.71
C SER A 383 18.13 -17.20 12.42
N LYS A 384 17.51 -16.20 13.03
CA LYS A 384 16.17 -16.31 13.62
C LYS A 384 15.11 -16.66 12.57
N MET A 385 15.18 -16.02 11.40
CA MET A 385 14.30 -16.36 10.28
C MET A 385 14.56 -17.79 9.79
N ALA A 386 15.82 -18.18 9.67
CA ALA A 386 16.21 -19.52 9.24
C ALA A 386 15.66 -20.60 10.19
N GLU A 387 15.74 -20.38 11.51
CA GLU A 387 15.14 -21.26 12.51
C GLU A 387 13.61 -21.32 12.41
N GLN A 388 12.96 -20.17 12.26
CA GLN A 388 11.50 -20.08 12.18
C GLN A 388 10.93 -20.84 10.97
N TYR A 389 11.63 -20.77 9.82
CA TYR A 389 11.17 -21.40 8.57
C TYR A 389 11.86 -22.73 8.28
N ASN A 390 12.70 -23.22 9.18
CA ASN A 390 13.50 -24.45 9.03
C ASN A 390 14.36 -24.43 7.75
N LEU A 391 15.02 -23.30 7.50
CA LEU A 391 15.89 -23.03 6.36
C LEU A 391 17.33 -22.80 6.83
N THR A 392 18.28 -22.75 5.89
CA THR A 392 19.63 -22.24 6.14
C THR A 392 19.68 -20.71 5.93
N ILE A 393 20.67 -20.03 6.54
CA ILE A 393 20.87 -18.59 6.34
C ILE A 393 21.04 -18.25 4.85
N ASP A 394 21.76 -19.08 4.10
CA ASP A 394 21.96 -18.88 2.67
C ASP A 394 20.66 -18.99 1.89
N GLN A 395 19.80 -19.94 2.23
CA GLN A 395 18.47 -20.06 1.63
C GLN A 395 17.58 -18.84 1.95
N VAL A 396 17.68 -18.29 3.16
CA VAL A 396 16.96 -17.04 3.53
C VAL A 396 17.52 -15.86 2.73
N LYS A 397 18.84 -15.74 2.58
CA LYS A 397 19.48 -14.69 1.75
C LYS A 397 19.05 -14.79 0.29
N ASP A 398 19.04 -15.99 -0.26
CA ASP A 398 18.59 -16.26 -1.65
C ASP A 398 17.10 -15.93 -1.83
N ALA A 399 16.26 -16.32 -0.88
CA ALA A 399 14.82 -15.99 -0.90
C ALA A 399 14.53 -14.50 -0.81
N LEU A 400 15.29 -13.77 0.00
CA LEU A 400 15.21 -12.31 0.08
C LEU A 400 15.73 -11.64 -1.20
N GLY A 401 16.78 -12.18 -1.82
CA GLY A 401 17.33 -11.67 -3.07
C GLY A 401 17.51 -10.15 -3.05
N GLN A 402 16.81 -9.43 -3.94
CA GLN A 402 16.86 -7.96 -3.99
C GLN A 402 16.25 -7.26 -2.76
N GLN A 403 15.44 -7.95 -1.97
CA GLN A 403 14.82 -7.41 -0.75
C GLN A 403 15.77 -7.39 0.45
N LEU A 404 16.95 -8.01 0.37
CA LEU A 404 17.95 -8.03 1.45
C LEU A 404 18.37 -6.60 1.85
N GLY A 405 18.49 -5.69 0.89
CA GLY A 405 18.77 -4.28 1.14
C GLY A 405 17.65 -3.60 1.96
N GLN A 406 16.40 -3.87 1.61
CA GLN A 406 15.25 -3.37 2.35
C GLN A 406 15.17 -3.98 3.76
N PHE A 407 15.45 -5.27 3.90
CA PHE A 407 15.53 -5.93 5.20
C PHE A 407 16.58 -5.28 6.11
N ARG A 408 17.79 -5.03 5.59
CA ARG A 408 18.85 -4.31 6.32
C ARG A 408 18.38 -2.90 6.74
N HIS A 409 17.74 -2.17 5.84
CA HIS A 409 17.19 -0.85 6.14
C HIS A 409 16.15 -0.89 7.26
N ASN A 410 15.25 -1.87 7.24
CA ASN A 410 14.24 -2.05 8.29
C ASN A 410 14.88 -2.31 9.66
N LEU A 411 15.96 -3.09 9.73
CA LEU A 411 16.70 -3.31 10.97
C LEU A 411 17.38 -2.03 11.49
N ILE A 412 17.90 -1.19 10.58
CA ILE A 412 18.45 0.13 10.96
C ILE A 412 17.34 1.00 11.54
N MET A 413 16.18 1.06 10.89
CA MET A 413 15.03 1.82 11.39
C MET A 413 14.57 1.34 12.77
N GLN A 414 14.52 0.03 13.01
CA GLN A 414 14.25 -0.54 14.34
C GLN A 414 15.28 -0.09 15.40
N LYS A 415 16.55 -0.05 15.03
CA LYS A 415 17.61 0.46 15.92
C LYS A 415 17.40 1.92 16.29
N ILE A 416 17.01 2.75 15.32
CA ILE A 416 16.71 4.16 15.53
C ILE A 416 15.47 4.33 16.42
N GLU A 417 14.42 3.56 16.19
CA GLU A 417 13.21 3.54 17.03
C GLU A 417 13.53 3.16 18.48
N ASN A 418 14.35 2.12 18.67
CA ASN A 418 14.79 1.69 19.99
C ASN A 418 15.60 2.80 20.69
N PHE A 419 16.56 3.41 19.97
CA PHE A 419 17.35 4.52 20.48
C PHE A 419 16.47 5.69 20.93
N LEU A 420 15.53 6.11 20.10
CA LEU A 420 14.59 7.19 20.42
C LEU A 420 13.70 6.83 21.60
N PHE A 421 13.21 5.58 21.66
CA PHE A 421 12.38 5.13 22.76
C PHE A 421 13.14 5.09 24.09
N GLU A 422 14.41 4.66 24.11
CA GLU A 422 15.22 4.55 25.31
C GLU A 422 15.67 5.91 25.85
N ASN A 423 15.99 6.86 24.96
CA ASN A 423 16.52 8.18 25.33
C ASN A 423 15.44 9.24 25.59
N ASN A 424 14.16 8.86 25.60
CA ASN A 424 13.02 9.71 25.91
C ASN A 424 12.11 9.00 26.92
N LYS A 425 11.29 9.76 27.68
CA LYS A 425 10.45 9.24 28.78
C LYS A 425 8.98 9.54 28.57
#